data_607bb35b0a3125e62997995f53175bcd
#
_entry.id   607bb35b0a3125e62997995f53175bcd
#
_cell.length_a   1.000
_cell.length_b   1.000
_cell.length_c   1.000
_cell.angle_alpha   90.00
_cell.angle_beta   90.00
_cell.angle_gamma   90.00
#
_symmetry.space_group_name_H-M   'P 1'
#
loop_
_entity.id
_entity.type
_entity.pdbx_description
1 polymer ?
#
loop_
_entity_poly.entity_id
_entity_poly.type
_entity_poly.pdbx_seq_one_letter_code
_entity_poly.pdbx_strand_id
1 'polypeptide(L)'
;GETRGNFYGGSWAGPVFKQIADHIYSTSSDWEPALEGKGAKKDNPRISTGRLDAQNKVLADLGVEYAKKGISEKNTTGWAEFKKDTLGRLIAKNYNTDNDSLVNVVNMGLKDAIYLLENNGYKVSFSGYGKVVEQSPAAGSRVEKNTTVKLKLQNNEN
;
A
#
# COMPACT_ATOMS: atom_id res chain seq x y z
N GLY A 1 32.71 -23.55 45.06
CA GLY A 1 31.67 -23.36 44.12
C GLY A 1 31.70 -21.94 43.62
N GLU A 2 32.21 -21.69 42.41
CA GLU A 2 32.28 -20.37 41.80
C GLU A 2 30.87 -20.02 41.27
N THR A 3 30.19 -19.10 41.95
CA THR A 3 29.02 -18.44 41.41
C THR A 3 29.50 -17.34 40.45
N ARG A 4 29.70 -17.67 39.18
CA ARG A 4 29.78 -16.72 38.09
C ARG A 4 28.39 -16.18 37.83
N GLY A 5 27.89 -15.32 38.68
CA GLY A 5 26.73 -14.50 38.40
C GLY A 5 27.13 -13.40 37.41
N ASN A 6 26.41 -13.30 36.31
CA ASN A 6 26.53 -12.16 35.38
C ASN A 6 26.15 -10.88 36.11
N PHE A 7 27.11 -10.18 36.67
CA PHE A 7 26.94 -8.89 37.35
C PHE A 7 26.92 -7.70 36.37
N TYR A 8 26.38 -7.90 35.19
CA TYR A 8 26.17 -6.76 34.28
C TYR A 8 24.85 -6.09 34.63
N GLY A 9 24.91 -4.91 35.23
CA GLY A 9 23.74 -4.09 35.55
C GLY A 9 22.78 -3.91 34.35
N GLY A 10 23.31 -3.97 33.12
CA GLY A 10 22.52 -3.95 31.91
C GLY A 10 21.57 -5.16 31.72
N SER A 11 21.93 -6.34 32.25
CA SER A 11 21.09 -7.55 32.11
C SER A 11 19.82 -7.48 32.99
N TRP A 12 19.88 -6.76 34.11
CA TRP A 12 18.76 -6.62 35.04
C TRP A 12 18.07 -5.26 34.90
N ALA A 13 18.83 -4.19 34.76
CA ALA A 13 18.27 -2.84 34.63
C ALA A 13 17.76 -2.57 33.20
N GLY A 14 18.36 -3.17 32.17
CA GLY A 14 18.01 -2.95 30.78
C GLY A 14 16.54 -3.21 30.44
N PRO A 15 15.96 -4.37 30.83
CA PRO A 15 14.55 -4.64 30.58
C PRO A 15 13.60 -3.69 31.30
N VAL A 16 13.92 -3.32 32.55
CA VAL A 16 13.13 -2.37 33.32
C VAL A 16 13.20 -0.97 32.70
N PHE A 17 14.39 -0.52 32.33
CA PHE A 17 14.58 0.76 31.67
C PHE A 17 13.85 0.81 30.34
N LYS A 18 13.89 -0.27 29.55
CA LYS A 18 13.15 -0.37 28.31
C LYS A 18 11.65 -0.23 28.53
N GLN A 19 11.07 -0.94 29.48
CA GLN A 19 9.64 -0.85 29.80
C GLN A 19 9.23 0.58 30.20
N ILE A 20 10.04 1.24 31.02
CA ILE A 20 9.79 2.63 31.43
C ILE A 20 9.88 3.55 30.21
N ALA A 21 10.91 3.39 29.39
CA ALA A 21 11.09 4.20 28.18
C ALA A 21 9.93 3.99 27.18
N ASP A 22 9.54 2.74 26.92
CA ASP A 22 8.43 2.41 26.06
C ASP A 22 7.11 3.00 26.59
N HIS A 23 6.90 2.96 27.92
CA HIS A 23 5.71 3.54 28.53
C HIS A 23 5.70 5.07 28.41
N ILE A 24 6.81 5.73 28.71
CA ILE A 24 6.93 7.19 28.56
C ILE A 24 6.71 7.57 27.10
N TYR A 25 7.35 6.83 26.16
CA TYR A 25 7.22 7.09 24.74
C TYR A 25 5.78 6.95 24.23
N SER A 26 5.04 5.96 24.74
CA SER A 26 3.67 5.72 24.32
C SER A 26 2.64 6.64 24.97
N THR A 27 2.96 7.27 26.10
CA THR A 27 2.01 8.08 26.89
C THR A 27 2.25 9.58 26.82
N SER A 28 3.45 10.04 26.47
CA SER A 28 3.75 11.47 26.35
C SER A 28 4.07 11.85 24.91
N SER A 29 3.21 12.65 24.32
CA SER A 29 3.43 13.28 23.00
C SER A 29 4.14 14.64 23.10
N ASP A 30 4.48 15.10 24.31
CA ASP A 30 4.97 16.46 24.57
C ASP A 30 6.37 16.74 24.02
N TRP A 31 7.08 15.71 23.61
CA TRP A 31 8.41 15.77 22.98
C TRP A 31 8.41 15.54 21.47
N GLU A 32 7.26 15.18 20.89
CA GLU A 32 7.11 15.37 19.46
C GLU A 32 7.07 16.88 19.20
N PRO A 33 8.11 17.47 18.56
CA PRO A 33 7.99 18.85 18.14
C PRO A 33 6.71 18.94 17.34
N ALA A 34 5.77 19.77 17.79
CA ALA A 34 4.60 20.09 16.99
C ALA A 34 5.16 20.40 15.60
N LEU A 35 4.81 19.56 14.62
CA LEU A 35 5.15 19.82 13.23
C LEU A 35 4.38 21.09 12.87
N GLU A 36 4.91 22.23 13.34
CA GLU A 36 4.49 23.54 12.85
C GLU A 36 4.78 23.51 11.36
N GLY A 37 3.74 23.14 10.63
CA GLY A 37 3.77 23.05 9.19
C GLY A 37 4.06 24.43 8.61
N LYS A 38 5.34 24.77 8.52
CA LYS A 38 5.75 25.73 7.51
C LYS A 38 5.31 25.15 6.20
N GLY A 39 4.05 25.52 5.80
CA GLY A 39 3.52 25.36 4.45
C GLY A 39 4.13 24.26 3.59
N ALA A 40 4.25 23.05 4.12
CA ALA A 40 4.56 21.90 3.28
C ALA A 40 3.48 21.91 2.21
N LYS A 41 3.84 22.15 0.96
CA LYS A 41 2.93 21.98 -0.15
C LYS A 41 2.23 20.66 0.09
N LYS A 42 0.92 20.71 0.31
CA LYS A 42 0.09 19.52 0.52
C LYS A 42 0.11 18.77 -0.81
N ASP A 43 1.21 18.05 -1.06
CA ASP A 43 1.30 17.24 -2.26
C ASP A 43 0.43 16.01 -2.02
N ASN A 44 -0.53 15.80 -2.91
CA ASN A 44 -1.42 14.65 -2.79
C ASN A 44 -0.60 13.35 -2.77
N PRO A 45 -0.89 12.42 -1.88
CA PRO A 45 -0.15 11.17 -1.78
C PRO A 45 -0.18 10.40 -3.10
N ARG A 46 0.83 9.59 -3.35
CA ARG A 46 0.83 8.64 -4.46
C ARG A 46 -0.04 7.45 -4.06
N ILE A 47 -1.16 7.29 -4.75
CA ILE A 47 -2.13 6.23 -4.47
C ILE A 47 -1.99 5.15 -5.53
N SER A 48 -1.92 3.91 -5.08
CA SER A 48 -1.91 2.74 -5.96
C SER A 48 -3.32 2.44 -6.48
N THR A 49 -3.40 1.75 -7.61
CA THR A 49 -4.65 1.11 -8.04
C THR A 49 -5.13 0.14 -6.96
N GLY A 50 -6.39 0.19 -6.60
CA GLY A 50 -6.97 -0.61 -5.55
C GLY A 50 -8.49 -0.58 -5.53
N ARG A 51 -9.09 -1.20 -4.52
CA ARG A 51 -10.54 -1.18 -4.34
C ARG A 51 -11.00 0.22 -3.93
N LEU A 52 -12.00 0.72 -4.61
CA LEU A 52 -12.51 2.09 -4.43
C LEU A 52 -13.07 2.33 -3.02
N ASP A 53 -13.77 1.35 -2.45
CA ASP A 53 -14.32 1.43 -1.10
C ASP A 53 -13.23 1.60 -0.03
N ALA A 54 -12.16 0.80 -0.11
CA ALA A 54 -11.04 0.90 0.81
C ALA A 54 -10.28 2.22 0.65
N GLN A 55 -10.04 2.63 -0.60
CA GLN A 55 -9.37 3.90 -0.90
C GLN A 55 -10.19 5.10 -0.42
N ASN A 56 -11.51 5.08 -0.59
CA ASN A 56 -12.40 6.14 -0.12
C ASN A 56 -12.26 6.37 1.38
N LYS A 57 -12.22 5.28 2.17
CA LYS A 57 -12.08 5.38 3.62
C LYS A 57 -10.75 6.04 4.00
N VAL A 58 -9.64 5.56 3.43
CA VAL A 58 -8.30 6.11 3.71
C VAL A 58 -8.19 7.57 3.29
N LEU A 59 -8.71 7.93 2.11
CA LEU A 59 -8.65 9.31 1.61
C LEU A 59 -9.50 10.26 2.45
N ALA A 60 -10.67 9.81 2.91
CA ALA A 60 -11.52 10.58 3.80
C ALA A 60 -10.82 10.82 5.14
N ASP A 61 -10.21 9.79 5.74
CA ASP A 61 -9.47 9.91 7.00
C ASP A 61 -8.26 10.86 6.88
N LEU A 62 -7.61 10.88 5.71
CA LEU A 62 -6.51 11.79 5.41
C LEU A 62 -6.94 13.20 4.98
N GLY A 63 -8.24 13.46 4.81
CA GLY A 63 -8.77 14.72 4.30
C GLY A 63 -8.32 15.03 2.86
N VAL A 64 -8.10 14.01 2.03
CA VAL A 64 -7.68 14.14 0.64
C VAL A 64 -8.87 14.07 -0.28
N GLU A 65 -9.15 15.17 -0.98
CA GLU A 65 -10.21 15.24 -1.98
C GLU A 65 -9.74 14.71 -3.34
N TYR A 66 -10.64 14.07 -4.07
CA TYR A 66 -10.38 13.60 -5.42
C TYR A 66 -11.63 13.69 -6.30
N ALA A 67 -11.39 13.80 -7.61
CA ALA A 67 -12.48 13.82 -8.60
C ALA A 67 -12.71 12.41 -9.17
N LYS A 68 -13.97 12.02 -9.35
CA LYS A 68 -14.36 10.74 -9.99
C LYS A 68 -14.55 10.99 -11.48
N LYS A 69 -13.86 10.25 -12.33
CA LYS A 69 -14.02 10.32 -13.80
C LYS A 69 -14.46 8.96 -14.34
N GLY A 70 -15.71 8.89 -14.84
CA GLY A 70 -16.26 7.64 -15.40
C GLY A 70 -16.59 6.56 -14.36
N ILE A 71 -16.65 6.91 -13.08
CA ILE A 71 -17.09 6.00 -12.01
C ILE A 71 -18.54 6.33 -11.71
N SER A 72 -19.43 5.35 -11.89
CA SER A 72 -20.83 5.47 -11.50
C SER A 72 -20.95 5.55 -9.98
N GLU A 73 -21.82 6.42 -9.46
CA GLU A 73 -22.08 6.51 -8.02
C GLU A 73 -22.60 5.20 -7.41
N LYS A 74 -23.22 4.34 -8.24
CA LYS A 74 -23.70 3.02 -7.84
C LYS A 74 -22.58 1.97 -7.73
N ASN A 75 -21.40 2.22 -8.31
CA ASN A 75 -20.28 1.27 -8.31
C ASN A 75 -19.19 1.71 -7.31
N THR A 76 -19.51 1.59 -6.01
CA THR A 76 -18.60 1.97 -4.91
C THR A 76 -17.60 0.88 -4.55
N THR A 77 -17.80 -0.35 -5.01
CA THR A 77 -16.99 -1.54 -4.66
C THR A 77 -16.02 -1.97 -5.75
N GLY A 78 -16.00 -1.25 -6.88
CA GLY A 78 -15.13 -1.56 -8.01
C GLY A 78 -13.66 -1.22 -7.77
N TRP A 79 -12.85 -1.58 -8.75
CA TRP A 79 -11.43 -1.20 -8.78
C TRP A 79 -11.27 0.18 -9.40
N ALA A 80 -10.39 0.99 -8.82
CA ALA A 80 -10.08 2.32 -9.30
C ALA A 80 -8.57 2.55 -9.43
N GLU A 81 -8.20 3.23 -10.51
CA GLU A 81 -6.86 3.76 -10.71
C GLU A 81 -6.85 5.24 -10.34
N PHE A 82 -5.88 5.64 -9.52
CA PHE A 82 -5.70 7.02 -9.11
C PHE A 82 -4.51 7.65 -9.84
N LYS A 83 -4.75 8.79 -10.47
CA LYS A 83 -3.71 9.58 -11.16
C LYS A 83 -3.82 11.05 -10.80
N LYS A 84 -2.71 11.76 -10.83
CA LYS A 84 -2.71 13.22 -10.74
C LYS A 84 -2.98 13.81 -12.12
N ASP A 85 -3.82 14.82 -12.19
CA ASP A 85 -4.00 15.63 -13.41
C ASP A 85 -2.83 16.64 -13.59
N THR A 86 -2.89 17.41 -14.66
CA THR A 86 -1.89 18.45 -14.98
C THR A 86 -1.82 19.56 -13.92
N LEU A 87 -2.84 19.70 -13.08
CA LEU A 87 -2.92 20.66 -11.99
C LEU A 87 -2.58 20.03 -10.63
N GLY A 88 -2.13 18.77 -10.61
CA GLY A 88 -1.79 18.04 -9.39
C GLY A 88 -3.02 17.53 -8.60
N ARG A 89 -4.24 17.65 -9.13
CA ARG A 89 -5.45 17.14 -8.47
C ARG A 89 -5.57 15.64 -8.68
N LEU A 90 -6.00 14.93 -7.63
CA LEU A 90 -6.21 13.50 -7.68
C LEU A 90 -7.49 13.15 -8.44
N ILE A 91 -7.38 12.27 -9.41
CA ILE A 91 -8.51 11.76 -10.20
C ILE A 91 -8.57 10.26 -10.06
N ALA A 92 -9.73 9.73 -9.66
CA ALA A 92 -10.04 8.31 -9.71
C ALA A 92 -10.74 7.97 -11.02
N LYS A 93 -10.25 6.94 -11.71
CA LYS A 93 -10.88 6.36 -12.91
C LYS A 93 -11.30 4.93 -12.63
N ASN A 94 -12.40 4.51 -13.25
CA ASN A 94 -12.79 3.10 -13.19
C ASN A 94 -11.67 2.23 -13.79
N TYR A 95 -11.30 1.20 -13.05
CA TYR A 95 -10.34 0.21 -13.51
C TYR A 95 -11.12 -0.95 -14.12
N ASN A 96 -11.06 -1.04 -15.47
CA ASN A 96 -11.83 -2.04 -16.19
C ASN A 96 -11.15 -3.41 -16.05
N THR A 97 -11.91 -4.40 -15.59
CA THR A 97 -11.51 -5.79 -15.49
C THR A 97 -12.27 -6.60 -16.54
N ASP A 98 -12.00 -6.37 -17.84
CA ASP A 98 -12.59 -7.17 -18.90
C ASP A 98 -12.16 -8.63 -18.74
N ASN A 99 -13.15 -9.53 -18.66
CA ASN A 99 -12.92 -10.95 -18.40
C ASN A 99 -12.26 -11.72 -19.56
N ASP A 100 -12.17 -11.11 -20.75
CA ASP A 100 -11.63 -11.75 -21.96
C ASP A 100 -10.14 -11.54 -22.18
N SER A 101 -9.51 -10.67 -21.41
CA SER A 101 -8.10 -10.36 -21.52
C SER A 101 -7.44 -10.28 -20.14
N LEU A 102 -6.13 -10.55 -20.10
CA LEU A 102 -5.36 -10.49 -18.87
C LEU A 102 -5.36 -9.06 -18.33
N VAL A 103 -5.85 -8.92 -17.10
CA VAL A 103 -5.96 -7.63 -16.41
C VAL A 103 -4.58 -7.06 -16.12
N ASN A 104 -4.46 -5.73 -16.17
CA ASN A 104 -3.22 -5.04 -15.81
C ASN A 104 -3.11 -4.91 -14.29
N VAL A 105 -2.10 -5.47 -13.67
CA VAL A 105 -1.84 -5.35 -12.22
C VAL A 105 -0.59 -4.54 -11.91
N VAL A 106 0.01 -3.91 -12.89
CA VAL A 106 1.17 -3.03 -12.70
C VAL A 106 0.77 -1.83 -11.84
N ASN A 107 1.64 -1.41 -10.93
CA ASN A 107 1.45 -0.41 -9.87
C ASN A 107 0.51 -0.82 -8.73
N MET A 108 -0.01 -2.05 -8.72
CA MET A 108 -0.76 -2.58 -7.58
C MET A 108 0.17 -3.10 -6.48
N GLY A 109 -0.34 -3.11 -5.25
CA GLY A 109 0.24 -3.91 -4.17
C GLY A 109 0.10 -5.40 -4.48
N LEU A 110 1.02 -6.22 -3.97
CA LEU A 110 1.00 -7.67 -4.24
C LEU A 110 -0.33 -8.33 -3.85
N LYS A 111 -0.88 -8.00 -2.69
CA LYS A 111 -2.15 -8.56 -2.21
C LYS A 111 -3.30 -8.31 -3.18
N ASP A 112 -3.41 -7.08 -3.66
CA ASP A 112 -4.47 -6.68 -4.58
C ASP A 112 -4.28 -7.32 -5.96
N ALA A 113 -3.03 -7.41 -6.43
CA ALA A 113 -2.69 -8.05 -7.69
C ALA A 113 -3.04 -9.55 -7.68
N ILE A 114 -2.66 -10.27 -6.60
CA ILE A 114 -3.01 -11.69 -6.43
C ILE A 114 -4.53 -11.86 -6.43
N TYR A 115 -5.23 -11.12 -5.57
CA TYR A 115 -6.67 -11.20 -5.46
C TYR A 115 -7.37 -11.01 -6.82
N LEU A 116 -6.94 -10.00 -7.58
CA LEU A 116 -7.53 -9.69 -8.87
C LEU A 116 -7.26 -10.78 -9.92
N LEU A 117 -6.05 -11.30 -9.99
CA LEU A 117 -5.67 -12.35 -10.95
C LEU A 117 -6.34 -13.70 -10.61
N GLU A 118 -6.32 -14.09 -9.34
CA GLU A 118 -6.93 -15.37 -8.92
C GLU A 118 -8.44 -15.38 -9.09
N ASN A 119 -9.13 -14.27 -8.78
CA ASN A 119 -10.57 -14.14 -9.05
C ASN A 119 -10.91 -14.18 -10.55
N ASN A 120 -9.96 -13.83 -11.41
CA ASN A 120 -10.09 -13.99 -12.85
C ASN A 120 -9.65 -15.39 -13.35
N GLY A 121 -9.30 -16.30 -12.44
CA GLY A 121 -8.96 -17.69 -12.75
C GLY A 121 -7.53 -17.91 -13.22
N TYR A 122 -6.59 -17.02 -12.86
CA TYR A 122 -5.18 -17.16 -13.15
C TYR A 122 -4.40 -17.58 -11.91
N LYS A 123 -3.29 -18.29 -12.09
CA LYS A 123 -2.33 -18.57 -11.03
C LYS A 123 -1.30 -17.44 -10.96
N VAL A 124 -0.75 -17.18 -9.79
CA VAL A 124 0.25 -16.11 -9.61
C VAL A 124 1.57 -16.68 -9.11
N SER A 125 2.65 -16.24 -9.72
CA SER A 125 4.02 -16.41 -9.22
C SER A 125 4.66 -15.05 -9.14
N PHE A 126 5.42 -14.75 -8.09
CA PHE A 126 6.00 -13.44 -7.92
C PHE A 126 7.44 -13.50 -7.41
N SER A 127 8.19 -12.42 -7.65
CA SER A 127 9.55 -12.21 -7.14
C SER A 127 9.75 -10.75 -6.73
N GLY A 128 10.58 -10.53 -5.70
CA GLY A 128 10.82 -9.19 -5.15
C GLY A 128 9.81 -8.79 -4.08
N TYR A 129 9.78 -7.50 -3.73
CA TYR A 129 8.90 -6.92 -2.73
C TYR A 129 8.48 -5.50 -3.13
N GLY A 130 7.39 -5.00 -2.54
CA GLY A 130 6.84 -3.68 -2.84
C GLY A 130 5.65 -3.73 -3.79
N LYS A 131 5.69 -2.92 -4.84
CA LYS A 131 4.64 -2.83 -5.86
C LYS A 131 5.00 -3.64 -7.10
N VAL A 132 3.99 -4.11 -7.81
CA VAL A 132 4.16 -4.76 -9.11
C VAL A 132 4.69 -3.74 -10.12
N VAL A 133 5.87 -3.98 -10.67
CA VAL A 133 6.46 -3.16 -11.73
C VAL A 133 6.35 -3.80 -13.10
N GLU A 134 6.24 -5.13 -13.13
CA GLU A 134 6.16 -5.89 -14.37
C GLU A 134 5.26 -7.11 -14.20
N GLN A 135 4.50 -7.46 -15.22
CA GLN A 135 3.74 -8.71 -15.31
C GLN A 135 4.02 -9.44 -16.62
N SER A 136 4.03 -10.75 -16.57
CA SER A 136 4.18 -11.61 -17.74
C SER A 136 3.22 -12.81 -17.65
N PRO A 137 2.33 -13.03 -18.63
CA PRO A 137 2.13 -12.30 -19.87
C PRO A 137 1.71 -10.83 -19.67
N ALA A 138 1.88 -10.02 -20.72
CA ALA A 138 1.53 -8.61 -20.67
C ALA A 138 0.03 -8.40 -20.48
N ALA A 139 -0.33 -7.25 -19.90
CA ALA A 139 -1.74 -6.84 -19.78
C ALA A 139 -2.43 -6.80 -21.15
N GLY A 140 -3.68 -7.20 -21.22
CA GLY A 140 -4.45 -7.26 -22.46
C GLY A 140 -4.19 -8.51 -23.30
N SER A 141 -3.23 -9.37 -22.94
CA SER A 141 -3.01 -10.64 -23.62
C SER A 141 -4.20 -11.56 -23.43
N ARG A 142 -4.59 -12.28 -24.47
CA ARG A 142 -5.55 -13.39 -24.35
C ARG A 142 -4.79 -14.64 -23.93
N VAL A 143 -5.07 -15.11 -22.74
CA VAL A 143 -4.44 -16.30 -22.15
C VAL A 143 -5.50 -17.21 -21.56
N GLU A 144 -5.25 -18.51 -21.59
CA GLU A 144 -6.16 -19.49 -21.02
C GLU A 144 -6.25 -19.35 -19.49
N LYS A 145 -7.40 -19.72 -18.94
CA LYS A 145 -7.56 -19.81 -17.47
C LYS A 145 -6.56 -20.84 -16.90
N ASN A 146 -6.18 -20.68 -15.65
CA ASN A 146 -5.11 -21.44 -14.98
C ASN A 146 -3.67 -21.14 -15.47
N THR A 147 -3.48 -20.25 -16.44
CA THR A 147 -2.13 -19.77 -16.81
C THR A 147 -1.47 -19.09 -15.61
N THR A 148 -0.18 -19.34 -15.42
CA THR A 148 0.59 -18.70 -14.36
C THR A 148 1.08 -17.33 -14.85
N VAL A 149 0.64 -16.28 -14.16
CA VAL A 149 1.10 -14.90 -14.36
C VAL A 149 2.27 -14.63 -13.41
N LYS A 150 3.40 -14.26 -14.00
CA LYS A 150 4.61 -13.90 -13.24
C LYS A 150 4.61 -12.41 -12.96
N LEU A 151 4.82 -12.03 -11.71
CA LEU A 151 4.90 -10.65 -11.25
C LEU A 151 6.30 -10.34 -10.71
N LYS A 152 6.84 -9.21 -11.13
CA LYS A 152 8.06 -8.66 -10.56
C LYS A 152 7.70 -7.45 -9.70
N LEU A 153 8.18 -7.45 -8.47
CA LEU A 153 7.93 -6.38 -7.52
C LEU A 153 9.20 -5.61 -7.25
N GLN A 154 9.05 -4.30 -7.06
CA GLN A 154 10.13 -3.42 -6.60
C GLN A 154 9.57 -2.42 -5.59
N ASN A 155 10.42 -2.06 -4.63
CA ASN A 155 10.16 -0.91 -3.78
C ASN A 155 10.55 0.34 -4.58
N ASN A 156 9.62 1.27 -4.75
CA ASN A 156 9.97 2.57 -5.30
C ASN A 156 10.67 3.37 -4.21
N GLU A 157 11.96 3.15 -4.04
CA GLU A 157 12.81 4.12 -3.34
C GLU A 157 12.89 5.37 -4.22
N ASN A 158 12.41 6.45 -3.68
CA ASN A 158 12.63 7.80 -4.20
C ASN A 158 13.73 8.44 -3.37
#